data_968caa5d33bb10d9e322564b39e0faf1
#
_entry.id   968caa5d33bb10d9e322564b39e0faf1
#
_cell.length_a   1.000
_cell.length_b   1.000
_cell.length_c   1.000
_cell.angle_alpha   90.00
_cell.angle_beta   90.00
_cell.angle_gamma   90.00
#
_symmetry.space_group_name_H-M   'P 1'
#
loop_
_entity.id
_entity.type
_entity.pdbx_description
1 polymer ?
#
loop_
_entity_poly.entity_id
_entity_poly.type
_entity_poly.pdbx_seq_one_letter_code
_entity_poly.pdbx_strand_id
1 'polypeptide(L)' 'MEKKLNILIVDGDVSEAEELENELNREFDIVGTVFDGMKAVDEIIRKKPEVVLIDIMLPYIDGVGVIEKC' A
#
# COMPACT_ATOMS: atom_id res chain seq x y z
N MET A 1 17.89 0.38 19.98
CA MET A 1 17.13 -0.55 19.14
C MET A 1 16.18 0.23 18.24
N GLU A 2 16.28 0.01 16.96
CA GLU A 2 15.49 0.76 16.00
C GLU A 2 14.09 0.20 15.83
N LYS A 3 13.13 1.09 15.81
CA LYS A 3 11.76 0.73 15.56
C LYS A 3 11.50 0.74 14.04
N LYS A 4 10.89 -0.30 13.55
CA LYS A 4 10.51 -0.36 12.14
C LYS A 4 9.34 0.58 11.87
N LEU A 5 9.35 1.22 10.73
CA LEU A 5 8.23 2.04 10.31
C LEU A 5 7.07 1.15 9.85
N ASN A 6 5.86 1.58 10.16
CA ASN A 6 4.65 0.87 9.74
C ASN A 6 4.36 1.18 8.28
N ILE A 7 4.09 0.15 7.49
CA ILE A 7 3.78 0.33 6.07
C ILE A 7 2.47 -0.36 5.71
N LEU A 8 1.69 0.30 4.90
CA LEU A 8 0.49 -0.26 4.28
C LEU A 8 0.79 -0.43 2.79
N ILE A 9 0.55 -1.62 2.26
CA ILE A 9 0.77 -1.91 0.86
C ILE A 9 -0.56 -1.91 0.13
N VAL A 10 -0.64 -1.17 -0.96
CA VAL A 10 -1.83 -1.10 -1.82
C VAL A 10 -1.43 -1.56 -3.21
N ASP A 11 -1.88 -2.72 -3.61
CA ASP A 11 -1.49 -3.32 -4.89
C ASP A 11 -2.63 -4.19 -5.42
N GLY A 12 -3.02 -3.98 -6.67
CA GLY A 12 -4.10 -4.74 -7.28
C GLY A 12 -3.75 -6.18 -7.65
N ASP A 13 -2.49 -6.54 -7.61
CA ASP A 13 -2.02 -7.89 -7.94
C ASP A 13 -1.57 -8.61 -6.68
N VAL A 14 -2.27 -9.70 -6.33
CA VAL A 14 -1.99 -10.47 -5.12
C VAL A 14 -0.56 -11.02 -5.12
N SER A 15 -0.11 -11.55 -6.25
CA SER A 15 1.23 -12.11 -6.35
C SER A 15 2.31 -11.06 -6.13
N GLU A 16 2.12 -9.90 -6.73
CA GLU A 16 3.05 -8.79 -6.57
C GLU A 16 3.07 -8.28 -5.14
N ALA A 17 1.90 -8.19 -4.53
CA ALA A 17 1.80 -7.76 -3.14
C ALA A 17 2.53 -8.72 -2.21
N GLU A 18 2.43 -10.01 -2.45
CA GLU A 18 3.13 -11.00 -1.66
C GLU A 18 4.65 -10.87 -1.78
N GLU A 19 5.13 -10.61 -2.99
CA GLU A 19 6.55 -10.38 -3.21
C GLU A 19 7.04 -9.14 -2.46
N LEU A 20 6.24 -8.08 -2.50
CA LEU A 20 6.57 -6.84 -1.79
C LEU A 20 6.61 -7.07 -0.28
N GLU A 21 5.65 -7.82 0.24
CA GLU A 21 5.63 -8.15 1.67
C GLU A 21 6.90 -8.88 2.07
N ASN A 22 7.31 -9.86 1.27
CA ASN A 22 8.51 -10.63 1.56
C ASN A 22 9.77 -9.78 1.53
N GLU A 23 9.84 -8.84 0.61
CA GLU A 23 10.99 -7.96 0.48
C GLU A 23 11.04 -6.89 1.58
N LEU A 24 9.89 -6.32 1.90
CA LEU A 24 9.82 -5.18 2.80
C LEU A 24 9.70 -5.54 4.27
N ASN A 25 9.28 -6.77 4.56
CA ASN A 25 9.00 -7.17 5.92
C ASN A 25 10.27 -7.18 6.82
N ARG A 26 11.45 -7.15 6.24
CA ARG A 26 12.69 -7.05 7.01
C ARG A 26 12.92 -5.64 7.54
N GLU A 27 12.54 -4.64 6.77
CA GLU A 27 12.80 -3.24 7.10
C GLU A 27 11.58 -2.50 7.61
N PHE A 28 10.39 -2.99 7.29
CA PHE A 28 9.13 -2.36 7.65
C PHE A 28 8.22 -3.31 8.40
N ASP A 29 7.38 -2.73 9.22
CA ASP A 29 6.32 -3.47 9.90
C ASP A 29 5.08 -3.36 9.03
N ILE A 30 4.74 -4.44 8.34
CA ILE A 30 3.62 -4.43 7.40
C ILE A 30 2.31 -4.56 8.18
N VAL A 31 1.56 -3.48 8.23
CA VAL A 31 0.31 -3.43 9.01
C VAL A 31 -0.90 -3.86 8.21
N GLY A 32 -0.77 -3.96 6.91
CA GLY A 32 -1.85 -4.45 6.07
C GLY A 32 -1.50 -4.41 4.61
N THR A 33 -2.27 -5.15 3.82
CA THR A 33 -2.16 -5.18 2.37
C THR A 33 -3.57 -5.13 1.81
N VAL A 34 -3.83 -4.18 0.94
CA VAL A 34 -5.14 -4.03 0.33
C VAL A 34 -5.00 -4.05 -1.18
N PHE A 35 -6.05 -4.49 -1.85
CA PHE A 35 -6.02 -4.77 -3.29
C PHE A 35 -6.87 -3.81 -4.11
N ASP A 36 -7.50 -2.85 -3.49
CA ASP A 36 -8.20 -1.79 -4.20
C ASP A 36 -8.10 -0.46 -3.46
N GLY A 37 -8.29 0.63 -4.20
CA GLY A 37 -8.09 1.97 -3.67
C GLY A 37 -9.12 2.39 -2.62
N MET A 38 -10.33 1.88 -2.71
CA MET A 38 -11.38 2.24 -1.76
C MET A 38 -11.09 1.67 -0.38
N LYS A 39 -10.65 0.42 -0.35
CA LYS A 39 -10.26 -0.20 0.91
C LYS A 39 -9.01 0.43 1.48
N ALA A 40 -8.13 0.93 0.61
CA ALA A 40 -6.93 1.61 1.05
C ALA A 40 -7.25 2.83 1.91
N VAL A 41 -8.23 3.62 1.49
CA VAL A 41 -8.63 4.80 2.24
C VAL A 41 -9.09 4.42 3.65
N ASP A 42 -9.94 3.40 3.75
CA ASP A 42 -10.42 2.93 5.05
C ASP A 42 -9.29 2.45 5.95
N GLU A 43 -8.35 1.71 5.37
CA GLU A 43 -7.23 1.17 6.13
C GLU A 43 -6.27 2.28 6.57
N ILE A 44 -6.05 3.29 5.74
CA ILE A 44 -5.23 4.43 6.10
C ILE A 44 -5.83 5.16 7.30
N ILE A 45 -7.13 5.37 7.27
CA ILE A 45 -7.83 6.06 8.35
C ILE A 45 -7.78 5.25 9.63
N ARG A 46 -8.02 3.94 9.54
CA ARG A 46 -8.05 3.06 10.72
C ARG A 46 -6.68 2.83 11.33
N LYS A 47 -5.69 2.54 10.51
CA LYS A 47 -4.37 2.10 10.98
C LYS A 47 -3.34 3.19 11.07
N LYS A 48 -3.58 4.29 10.38
CA LYS A 48 -2.67 5.44 10.36
C LYS A 48 -1.22 5.02 10.13
N PRO A 49 -0.94 4.31 9.01
CA PRO A 49 0.41 3.86 8.73
C PRO A 49 1.35 5.05 8.50
N GLU A 50 2.62 4.85 8.84
CA GLU A 50 3.63 5.87 8.62
C GLU A 50 4.01 5.99 7.15
N VAL A 51 3.93 4.87 6.42
CA VAL A 51 4.26 4.81 5.00
C VAL A 51 3.15 4.08 4.26
N VAL A 52 2.78 4.57 3.10
CA VAL A 52 1.83 3.89 2.22
C VAL A 52 2.50 3.66 0.87
N LEU A 53 2.62 2.41 0.47
CA LEU A 53 3.18 2.05 -0.82
C LEU A 53 2.03 1.71 -1.76
N ILE A 54 1.83 2.51 -2.79
CA ILE A 54 0.74 2.35 -3.72
C ILE A 54 1.27 1.97 -5.10
N ASP A 55 0.74 0.88 -5.66
CA ASP A 55 1.00 0.52 -7.04
C ASP A 55 0.10 1.37 -7.93
N ILE A 56 0.68 2.22 -8.74
CA ILE A 56 -0.05 3.13 -9.62
C ILE A 56 -0.75 2.40 -10.77
N MET A 57 -0.53 1.10 -10.90
CA MET A 57 -1.16 0.28 -11.93
C MET A 57 -2.43 -0.41 -11.45
N LEU A 58 -3.06 0.12 -10.40
CA LEU A 58 -4.31 -0.42 -9.88
C LEU A 58 -5.40 -0.43 -10.97
N PRO A 59 -6.16 -1.53 -11.07
CA PRO A 59 -7.14 -1.68 -12.15
C PRO A 59 -8.25 -0.62 -12.15
N TYR A 60 -8.68 -0.17 -11.00
CA TYR A 60 -9.81 0.75 -10.90
C TYR A 60 -9.40 2.20 -10.80
N ILE A 61 -8.17 2.43 -10.41
CA ILE A 61 -7.67 3.79 -10.28
C ILE A 61 -6.50 3.91 -11.22
N ASP A 62 -6.70 4.65 -12.28
CA ASP A 62 -5.61 5.03 -13.13
C ASP A 62 -4.87 6.13 -12.38
N GLY A 63 -3.73 5.77 -11.79
CA GLY A 63 -2.97 6.70 -10.99
C GLY A 63 -2.58 7.95 -11.76
N VAL A 64 -2.26 7.79 -13.03
CA VAL A 64 -1.92 8.92 -13.89
C VAL A 64 -3.15 9.79 -14.14
N GLY A 65 -4.29 9.16 -14.42
CA GLY A 65 -5.54 9.87 -14.63
C GLY A 65 -5.99 10.66 -13.40
N VAL A 66 -5.84 10.07 -12.23
CA VAL A 66 -6.19 10.74 -10.98
C VAL A 66 -5.29 11.95 -10.75
N ILE A 67 -4.01 11.81 -11.00
CA ILE A 67 -3.05 12.91 -10.84
C ILE A 67 -3.38 14.03 -11.81
N GLU A 68 -3.70 13.71 -13.05
CA GLU A 68 -4.04 14.71 -14.06
C GLU A 68 -5.30 15.48 -13.72
N LYS A 69 -6.27 14.83 -13.10
CA LYS A 69 -7.52 15.49 -12.74
C LYS A 69 -7.42 16.31 -11.47
N CYS A 70 -6.47 16.02 -10.68
CA CYS A 70 -6.17 16.80 -9.50
C CYS A 70 -5.21 17.92 -9.84
#